data_4d0b55ede0eed1288bb3bd481689798d
#
_entry.id   4d0b55ede0eed1288bb3bd481689798d
#
_cell.length_a   1.000
_cell.length_b   1.000
_cell.length_c   1.000
_cell.angle_alpha   90.00
_cell.angle_beta   90.00
_cell.angle_gamma   90.00
#
_symmetry.space_group_name_H-M   'P 1'
#
loop_
_entity.id
_entity.type
_entity.pdbx_description
1 polymer ?
#
loop_
_entity_poly.entity_id
_entity_poly.type
_entity_poly.pdbx_seq_one_letter_code
_entity_poly.pdbx_strand_id
1 'polypeptide(L)'
;MEKTKLLLILDGWGYSSEKSNNAIALADTPNWDHFIENYPNTLIGTSGQSVGLPDGQMGNSEVGHLTIGSGRVIEQDYTRIDNAIKSGDFFSNGVLCRALASASEQGRAVHILGLLSDGGVHSHQDHIFAALKLAKEQNCDKVYIHVFTDGRDTPPNSASTYVNDLEKQISEIGVGKITSMAGRFYAMDRDNRWERVSKAYKLISQGVGARQSSSAQEAIQKAYELGENDEFLSPTSIGSPVKVEDGDLMIFMNYRADRAREITQALALSRFDEFNREYFADCNFVCLTEYKKDFGLDCAFPPISVKNTLGDCVSSLGFKQLRIAETEKYAHVTFFFNGGVEETLPGEDRKLIQSPKVKTYDLQPEMSAFELTENLVSEINAQKYSIIICNFANTDMVGHTGNLVAAIKAVEAVDSCLGKIHKAAKETETEILITADHGNAEQMTDSLTQKSHTAHTTNPVPLIYIGNKKNSLLGPHIGTLADIAPTLLSLMNIDKPREMSGQNLLTN
;
A
#
# COMPACT_ATOMS: atom_id res chain seq x y z
N MET A 1 32.30 19.33 12.77
CA MET A 1 31.17 18.41 12.62
C MET A 1 30.36 18.90 11.43
N GLU A 2 29.89 18.01 10.59
CA GLU A 2 28.94 18.41 9.56
C GLU A 2 27.66 18.90 10.23
N LYS A 3 27.05 19.95 9.63
CA LYS A 3 25.82 20.54 10.15
C LYS A 3 24.66 19.52 10.07
N THR A 4 23.82 19.47 11.09
CA THR A 4 22.64 18.61 11.11
C THR A 4 21.74 18.92 9.91
N LYS A 5 21.20 17.89 9.26
CA LYS A 5 20.12 17.99 8.28
C LYS A 5 18.81 17.56 8.94
N LEU A 6 17.75 18.30 8.71
CA LEU A 6 16.43 18.01 9.27
C LEU A 6 15.43 17.82 8.15
N LEU A 7 14.80 16.66 8.09
CA LEU A 7 13.61 16.44 7.28
C LEU A 7 12.37 16.60 8.16
N LEU A 8 11.51 17.54 7.83
CA LEU A 8 10.18 17.69 8.41
C LEU A 8 9.14 17.18 7.43
N ILE A 9 8.36 16.20 7.83
CA ILE A 9 7.23 15.66 7.08
C ILE A 9 5.96 16.16 7.77
N LEU A 10 5.23 17.04 7.10
CA LEU A 10 3.94 17.55 7.55
C LEU A 10 2.85 16.64 6.97
N ASP A 11 2.52 15.57 7.66
CA ASP A 11 1.65 14.52 7.18
C ASP A 11 0.26 15.06 6.75
N GLY A 12 -0.15 14.75 5.52
CA GLY A 12 -1.42 15.24 4.99
C GLY A 12 -1.46 16.73 4.61
N TRP A 13 -0.30 17.40 4.47
CA TRP A 13 -0.21 18.82 4.08
C TRP A 13 -0.08 18.98 2.56
N GLY A 14 -1.21 18.85 1.85
CA GLY A 14 -1.25 19.01 0.40
C GLY A 14 -1.28 20.47 -0.08
N TYR A 15 -1.22 20.63 -1.39
CA TYR A 15 -1.35 21.94 -2.03
C TYR A 15 -2.55 21.97 -2.97
N SER A 16 -3.39 22.99 -2.79
CA SER A 16 -4.46 23.33 -3.73
C SER A 16 -4.52 24.85 -3.94
N SER A 17 -4.77 25.28 -5.17
CA SER A 17 -5.06 26.69 -5.47
C SER A 17 -6.47 27.11 -5.01
N GLU A 18 -7.36 26.15 -4.77
CA GLU A 18 -8.69 26.38 -4.22
C GLU A 18 -8.59 26.74 -2.73
N LYS A 19 -9.19 27.86 -2.34
CA LYS A 19 -9.16 28.34 -0.96
C LYS A 19 -10.37 27.96 -0.14
N SER A 20 -11.49 27.70 -0.80
CA SER A 20 -12.71 27.29 -0.12
C SER A 20 -12.53 25.86 0.43
N ASN A 21 -12.90 25.66 1.70
CA ASN A 21 -12.76 24.35 2.38
C ASN A 21 -11.32 23.77 2.40
N ASN A 22 -10.32 24.64 2.29
CA ASN A 22 -8.91 24.32 2.41
C ASN A 22 -8.41 24.80 3.78
N ALA A 23 -8.18 23.86 4.70
CA ALA A 23 -7.80 24.19 6.07
C ALA A 23 -6.44 24.92 6.13
N ILE A 24 -5.52 24.60 5.21
CA ILE A 24 -4.19 25.23 5.13
C ILE A 24 -4.32 26.69 4.67
N ALA A 25 -5.13 26.93 3.63
CA ALA A 25 -5.31 28.28 3.09
C ALA A 25 -6.18 29.20 3.96
N LEU A 26 -6.96 28.64 4.91
CA LEU A 26 -7.84 29.37 5.82
C LEU A 26 -7.22 29.60 7.19
N ALA A 27 -6.16 28.90 7.54
CA ALA A 27 -5.44 29.03 8.81
C ALA A 27 -4.55 30.28 8.82
N ASP A 28 -4.27 30.80 10.03
CA ASP A 28 -3.26 31.85 10.24
C ASP A 28 -1.87 31.18 10.33
N THR A 29 -1.08 31.30 9.26
CA THR A 29 0.18 30.57 9.08
C THR A 29 1.37 31.50 8.80
N PRO A 30 1.70 32.46 9.69
CA PRO A 30 2.73 33.45 9.42
C PRO A 30 4.14 32.86 9.20
N ASN A 31 4.46 31.74 9.81
CA ASN A 31 5.77 31.08 9.62
C ASN A 31 5.82 30.35 8.27
N TRP A 32 4.77 29.62 7.93
CA TRP A 32 4.64 28.94 6.65
C TRP A 32 4.66 29.92 5.47
N ASP A 33 3.89 30.99 5.56
CA ASP A 33 3.85 32.05 4.55
C ASP A 33 5.23 32.68 4.36
N HIS A 34 5.93 32.95 5.47
CA HIS A 34 7.31 33.42 5.42
C HIS A 34 8.25 32.42 4.70
N PHE A 35 8.06 31.12 4.90
CA PHE A 35 8.90 30.12 4.24
C PHE A 35 8.64 30.06 2.74
N ILE A 36 7.39 30.05 2.32
CA ILE A 36 7.02 30.05 0.90
C ILE A 36 7.54 31.30 0.19
N GLU A 37 7.49 32.46 0.83
CA GLU A 37 7.93 33.72 0.23
C GLU A 37 9.45 33.90 0.17
N ASN A 38 10.19 33.35 1.14
CA ASN A 38 11.59 33.70 1.33
C ASN A 38 12.59 32.56 1.06
N TYR A 39 12.13 31.31 0.87
CA TYR A 39 12.98 30.16 0.65
C TYR A 39 12.64 29.44 -0.66
N PRO A 40 13.62 28.77 -1.28
CA PRO A 40 13.37 27.95 -2.46
C PRO A 40 12.31 26.89 -2.17
N ASN A 41 11.30 26.84 -3.01
CA ASN A 41 10.22 25.87 -2.88
C ASN A 41 9.69 25.41 -4.24
N THR A 42 9.07 24.23 -4.25
CA THR A 42 8.37 23.65 -5.41
C THR A 42 7.28 22.70 -4.94
N LEU A 43 6.56 22.14 -5.90
CA LEU A 43 5.58 21.08 -5.66
C LEU A 43 6.14 19.74 -6.16
N ILE A 44 5.82 18.67 -5.44
CA ILE A 44 6.20 17.29 -5.81
C ILE A 44 4.99 16.37 -5.80
N GLY A 45 5.02 15.34 -6.67
CA GLY A 45 3.95 14.36 -6.79
C GLY A 45 4.00 13.29 -5.70
N THR A 46 2.81 12.94 -5.18
CA THR A 46 2.65 12.00 -4.05
C THR A 46 1.56 10.95 -4.28
N SER A 47 1.05 10.83 -5.50
CA SER A 47 -0.06 9.93 -5.84
C SER A 47 0.21 9.15 -7.13
N GLY A 48 -0.58 8.12 -7.38
CA GLY A 48 -0.48 7.31 -8.59
C GLY A 48 0.93 6.77 -8.82
N GLN A 49 1.39 6.77 -10.05
CA GLN A 49 2.69 6.22 -10.44
C GLN A 49 3.88 6.90 -9.75
N SER A 50 3.74 8.14 -9.28
CA SER A 50 4.80 8.86 -8.55
C SER A 50 5.20 8.16 -7.24
N VAL A 51 4.37 7.27 -6.73
CA VAL A 51 4.60 6.49 -5.50
C VAL A 51 4.32 4.99 -5.68
N GLY A 52 4.27 4.50 -6.92
CA GLY A 52 4.09 3.08 -7.23
C GLY A 52 2.66 2.55 -7.08
N LEU A 53 1.68 3.46 -7.09
CA LEU A 53 0.24 3.15 -7.08
C LEU A 53 -0.36 3.28 -8.50
N PRO A 54 -1.55 2.71 -8.74
CA PRO A 54 -2.30 2.94 -9.98
C PRO A 54 -2.57 4.42 -10.25
N ASP A 55 -2.72 4.79 -11.52
CA ASP A 55 -3.08 6.14 -11.93
C ASP A 55 -4.37 6.60 -11.24
N GLY A 56 -4.37 7.84 -10.74
CA GLY A 56 -5.50 8.43 -10.04
C GLY A 56 -5.72 7.93 -8.61
N GLN A 57 -4.95 6.98 -8.13
CA GLN A 57 -5.03 6.55 -6.74
C GLN A 57 -4.27 7.52 -5.83
N MET A 58 -4.93 7.99 -4.77
CA MET A 58 -4.33 8.83 -3.75
C MET A 58 -3.19 8.13 -3.01
N GLY A 59 -2.15 8.88 -2.66
CA GLY A 59 -1.06 8.40 -1.79
C GLY A 59 -1.54 8.10 -0.38
N ASN A 60 -0.64 7.52 0.40
CA ASN A 60 -0.87 7.26 1.83
C ASN A 60 0.48 7.30 2.57
N SER A 61 0.43 7.35 3.90
CA SER A 61 1.63 7.54 4.71
C SER A 61 2.61 6.36 4.60
N GLU A 62 2.13 5.12 4.44
CA GLU A 62 2.98 3.93 4.29
C GLU A 62 3.83 4.04 3.03
N VAL A 63 3.17 4.24 1.89
CA VAL A 63 3.81 4.35 0.57
C VAL A 63 4.65 5.61 0.46
N GLY A 64 4.17 6.74 1.01
CA GLY A 64 4.89 8.01 1.01
C GLY A 64 6.22 7.92 1.76
N HIS A 65 6.20 7.43 3.00
CA HIS A 65 7.42 7.28 3.80
C HIS A 65 8.39 6.23 3.25
N LEU A 66 7.85 5.13 2.69
CA LEU A 66 8.66 4.12 1.99
C LEU A 66 9.39 4.75 0.78
N THR A 67 8.69 5.54 -0.02
CA THR A 67 9.27 6.21 -1.20
C THR A 67 10.31 7.25 -0.78
N ILE A 68 10.03 8.07 0.24
CA ILE A 68 10.98 9.04 0.79
C ILE A 68 12.25 8.33 1.29
N GLY A 69 12.10 7.33 2.14
CA GLY A 69 13.22 6.63 2.77
C GLY A 69 14.06 5.80 1.81
N SER A 70 13.42 5.20 0.79
CA SER A 70 14.11 4.38 -0.22
C SER A 70 14.75 5.19 -1.35
N GLY A 71 14.37 6.46 -1.53
CA GLY A 71 14.84 7.30 -2.63
C GLY A 71 14.46 6.77 -4.03
N ARG A 72 13.40 5.97 -4.09
CA ARG A 72 12.88 5.37 -5.33
C ARG A 72 11.41 5.03 -5.19
N VAL A 73 10.72 4.95 -6.31
CA VAL A 73 9.34 4.46 -6.37
C VAL A 73 9.36 2.94 -6.19
N ILE A 74 8.62 2.45 -5.19
CA ILE A 74 8.43 1.02 -4.95
C ILE A 74 7.03 0.67 -5.41
N GLU A 75 6.93 -0.03 -6.52
CA GLU A 75 5.64 -0.48 -7.04
C GLU A 75 4.95 -1.39 -6.02
N GLN A 76 3.70 -1.06 -5.70
CA GLN A 76 2.85 -1.93 -4.89
C GLN A 76 2.48 -3.18 -5.70
N ASP A 77 2.13 -4.26 -5.02
CA ASP A 77 1.88 -5.55 -5.66
C ASP A 77 0.89 -5.46 -6.83
N TYR A 78 -0.20 -4.70 -6.70
CA TYR A 78 -1.13 -4.46 -7.81
C TYR A 78 -0.42 -3.88 -9.03
N THR A 79 0.25 -2.74 -8.86
CA THR A 79 0.94 -2.02 -9.95
C THR A 79 2.04 -2.87 -10.58
N ARG A 80 2.80 -3.57 -9.74
CA ARG A 80 3.89 -4.46 -10.15
C ARG A 80 3.40 -5.61 -11.03
N ILE A 81 2.29 -6.27 -10.64
CA ILE A 81 1.71 -7.37 -11.40
C ILE A 81 1.09 -6.85 -12.68
N ASP A 82 0.35 -5.75 -12.61
CA ASP A 82 -0.28 -5.11 -13.78
C ASP A 82 0.77 -4.66 -14.81
N ASN A 83 1.86 -4.04 -14.37
CA ASN A 83 2.99 -3.68 -15.24
C ASN A 83 3.68 -4.90 -15.84
N ALA A 84 3.86 -5.98 -15.07
CA ALA A 84 4.42 -7.23 -15.58
C ALA A 84 3.51 -7.86 -16.66
N ILE A 85 2.19 -7.76 -16.53
CA ILE A 85 1.24 -8.21 -17.56
C ILE A 85 1.36 -7.34 -18.81
N LYS A 86 1.39 -6.01 -18.66
CA LYS A 86 1.52 -5.05 -19.77
C LYS A 86 2.85 -5.17 -20.54
N SER A 87 3.96 -5.38 -19.81
CA SER A 87 5.28 -5.56 -20.43
C SER A 87 5.48 -6.95 -21.05
N GLY A 88 4.68 -7.93 -20.64
CA GLY A 88 4.83 -9.33 -21.01
C GLY A 88 5.68 -10.17 -20.04
N ASP A 89 6.29 -9.56 -19.02
CA ASP A 89 7.14 -10.24 -18.04
C ASP A 89 6.36 -11.26 -17.19
N PHE A 90 5.07 -11.04 -17.01
CA PHE A 90 4.18 -12.00 -16.35
C PHE A 90 4.20 -13.35 -17.06
N PHE A 91 4.21 -13.36 -18.41
CA PHE A 91 4.19 -14.56 -19.24
C PHE A 91 5.55 -15.27 -19.30
N SER A 92 6.59 -14.67 -18.75
CA SER A 92 7.92 -15.26 -18.56
C SER A 92 8.28 -15.47 -17.08
N ASN A 93 7.32 -15.29 -16.16
CA ASN A 93 7.56 -15.48 -14.73
C ASN A 93 8.01 -16.93 -14.44
N GLY A 94 9.24 -17.07 -13.93
CA GLY A 94 9.88 -18.36 -13.80
C GLY A 94 9.17 -19.32 -12.84
N VAL A 95 8.42 -18.84 -11.83
CA VAL A 95 7.64 -19.68 -10.91
C VAL A 95 6.37 -20.19 -11.60
N LEU A 96 5.58 -19.29 -12.18
CA LEU A 96 4.34 -19.64 -12.88
C LEU A 96 4.62 -20.58 -14.08
N CYS A 97 5.59 -20.23 -14.92
CA CYS A 97 5.93 -21.05 -16.09
C CYS A 97 6.37 -22.47 -15.71
N ARG A 98 7.26 -22.62 -14.70
CA ARG A 98 7.69 -23.96 -14.25
C ARG A 98 6.53 -24.76 -13.67
N ALA A 99 5.67 -24.15 -12.85
CA ALA A 99 4.54 -24.85 -12.24
C ALA A 99 3.53 -25.32 -13.29
N LEU A 100 3.17 -24.44 -14.24
CA LEU A 100 2.23 -24.77 -15.31
C LEU A 100 2.81 -25.81 -16.30
N ALA A 101 4.07 -25.67 -16.71
CA ALA A 101 4.74 -26.66 -17.55
C ALA A 101 4.78 -28.03 -16.90
N SER A 102 5.13 -28.12 -15.61
CA SER A 102 5.12 -29.36 -14.85
C SER A 102 3.73 -29.99 -14.78
N ALA A 103 2.67 -29.19 -14.52
CA ALA A 103 1.30 -29.69 -14.53
C ALA A 103 0.88 -30.24 -15.89
N SER A 104 1.21 -29.52 -16.98
CA SER A 104 0.94 -29.92 -18.37
C SER A 104 1.65 -31.23 -18.73
N GLU A 105 2.95 -31.33 -18.48
CA GLU A 105 3.76 -32.53 -18.77
C GLU A 105 3.27 -33.76 -18.04
N GLN A 106 2.75 -33.60 -16.82
CA GLN A 106 2.19 -34.68 -16.00
C GLN A 106 0.70 -34.94 -16.24
N GLY A 107 0.05 -34.17 -17.13
CA GLY A 107 -1.38 -34.27 -17.41
C GLY A 107 -2.28 -33.93 -16.21
N ARG A 108 -1.75 -33.11 -15.26
CA ARG A 108 -2.45 -32.69 -14.05
C ARG A 108 -3.38 -31.51 -14.33
N ALA A 109 -4.36 -31.35 -13.46
CA ALA A 109 -5.26 -30.20 -13.53
C ALA A 109 -4.61 -28.93 -12.92
N VAL A 110 -5.02 -27.80 -13.43
CA VAL A 110 -4.67 -26.47 -12.91
C VAL A 110 -5.93 -25.84 -12.31
N HIS A 111 -5.87 -25.45 -11.06
CA HIS A 111 -6.93 -24.77 -10.33
C HIS A 111 -6.53 -23.33 -10.08
N ILE A 112 -7.21 -22.38 -10.72
CA ILE A 112 -7.01 -20.94 -10.53
C ILE A 112 -8.10 -20.43 -9.59
N LEU A 113 -7.70 -19.81 -8.48
CA LEU A 113 -8.64 -19.29 -7.48
C LEU A 113 -8.34 -17.83 -7.16
N GLY A 114 -9.38 -17.05 -6.88
CA GLY A 114 -9.23 -15.64 -6.54
C GLY A 114 -10.53 -14.86 -6.53
N LEU A 115 -10.43 -13.63 -5.98
CA LEU A 115 -11.51 -12.66 -5.97
C LEU A 115 -11.67 -12.07 -7.38
N LEU A 116 -12.84 -12.28 -7.97
CA LEU A 116 -13.17 -11.86 -9.33
C LEU A 116 -13.89 -10.52 -9.31
N SER A 117 -13.16 -9.43 -9.44
CA SER A 117 -13.68 -8.07 -9.58
C SER A 117 -12.62 -7.12 -10.12
N ASP A 118 -13.00 -5.89 -10.43
CA ASP A 118 -12.12 -4.76 -10.76
C ASP A 118 -11.81 -3.86 -9.56
N GLY A 119 -12.23 -4.24 -8.35
CA GLY A 119 -12.06 -3.44 -7.13
C GLY A 119 -10.60 -3.17 -6.74
N GLY A 120 -9.65 -3.99 -7.16
CA GLY A 120 -8.21 -3.72 -7.06
C GLY A 120 -7.65 -3.64 -5.64
N VAL A 121 -8.36 -4.17 -4.61
CA VAL A 121 -7.91 -4.16 -3.22
C VAL A 121 -7.18 -5.44 -2.82
N HIS A 122 -7.71 -6.60 -3.20
CA HIS A 122 -7.16 -7.92 -2.86
C HIS A 122 -6.70 -8.70 -4.07
N SER A 123 -7.35 -8.47 -5.21
CA SER A 123 -7.14 -9.13 -6.51
C SER A 123 -7.64 -8.20 -7.61
N HIS A 124 -7.35 -8.53 -8.85
CA HIS A 124 -7.96 -7.91 -10.02
C HIS A 124 -8.28 -8.96 -11.07
N GLN A 125 -9.46 -8.87 -11.73
CA GLN A 125 -9.90 -9.85 -12.70
C GLN A 125 -8.91 -10.04 -13.87
N ASP A 126 -8.23 -8.96 -14.32
CA ASP A 126 -7.27 -9.03 -15.42
C ASP A 126 -6.05 -9.91 -15.09
N HIS A 127 -5.69 -10.01 -13.81
CA HIS A 127 -4.63 -10.93 -13.38
C HIS A 127 -5.07 -12.40 -13.52
N ILE A 128 -6.36 -12.70 -13.26
CA ILE A 128 -6.93 -14.03 -13.50
C ILE A 128 -6.95 -14.35 -14.99
N PHE A 129 -7.31 -13.38 -15.84
CA PHE A 129 -7.28 -13.53 -17.30
C PHE A 129 -5.85 -13.78 -17.82
N ALA A 130 -4.86 -13.07 -17.27
CA ALA A 130 -3.46 -13.31 -17.59
C ALA A 130 -2.99 -14.72 -17.20
N ALA A 131 -3.40 -15.22 -16.02
CA ALA A 131 -3.09 -16.59 -15.62
C ALA A 131 -3.72 -17.64 -16.53
N LEU A 132 -4.96 -17.44 -16.99
CA LEU A 132 -5.61 -18.29 -17.99
C LEU A 132 -4.86 -18.30 -19.31
N LYS A 133 -4.45 -17.13 -19.80
CA LYS A 133 -3.66 -16.99 -21.02
C LYS A 133 -2.33 -17.74 -20.89
N LEU A 134 -1.63 -17.56 -19.77
CA LEU A 134 -0.37 -18.26 -19.52
C LEU A 134 -0.58 -19.78 -19.44
N ALA A 135 -1.65 -20.26 -18.79
CA ALA A 135 -1.97 -21.69 -18.76
C ALA A 135 -2.20 -22.28 -20.17
N LYS A 136 -2.84 -21.51 -21.05
CA LYS A 136 -2.99 -21.88 -22.47
C LYS A 136 -1.65 -21.94 -23.20
N GLU A 137 -0.78 -20.93 -23.01
CA GLU A 137 0.56 -20.88 -23.60
C GLU A 137 1.44 -22.05 -23.14
N GLN A 138 1.24 -22.54 -21.90
CA GLN A 138 1.91 -23.72 -21.35
C GLN A 138 1.21 -25.05 -21.68
N ASN A 139 0.24 -25.05 -22.59
CA ASN A 139 -0.52 -26.22 -23.05
C ASN A 139 -1.25 -26.99 -21.92
N CYS A 140 -1.81 -26.27 -20.94
CA CYS A 140 -2.64 -26.88 -19.91
C CYS A 140 -4.07 -27.08 -20.46
N ASP A 141 -4.51 -28.32 -20.61
CA ASP A 141 -5.86 -28.64 -21.14
C ASP A 141 -6.94 -28.66 -20.07
N LYS A 142 -6.58 -28.96 -18.81
CA LYS A 142 -7.50 -29.08 -17.67
C LYS A 142 -7.33 -27.87 -16.74
N VAL A 143 -8.04 -26.78 -17.02
CA VAL A 143 -7.97 -25.56 -16.20
C VAL A 143 -9.33 -25.30 -15.57
N TYR A 144 -9.38 -25.25 -14.26
CA TYR A 144 -10.57 -25.03 -13.45
C TYR A 144 -10.46 -23.73 -12.66
N ILE A 145 -11.56 -22.96 -12.62
CA ILE A 145 -11.58 -21.67 -11.99
C ILE A 145 -12.54 -21.69 -10.79
N HIS A 146 -12.03 -21.27 -9.64
CA HIS A 146 -12.77 -21.12 -8.40
C HIS A 146 -12.96 -19.62 -8.13
N VAL A 147 -14.15 -19.12 -8.40
CA VAL A 147 -14.48 -17.71 -8.30
C VAL A 147 -14.86 -17.33 -6.87
N PHE A 148 -14.19 -16.31 -6.31
CA PHE A 148 -14.70 -15.63 -5.12
C PHE A 148 -15.39 -14.35 -5.58
N THR A 149 -16.65 -14.13 -5.12
CA THR A 149 -17.42 -12.92 -5.44
C THR A 149 -17.20 -11.83 -4.41
N ASP A 150 -17.21 -10.57 -4.85
CA ASP A 150 -16.77 -9.42 -4.05
C ASP A 150 -17.92 -8.78 -3.26
N GLY A 151 -18.59 -7.78 -3.80
CA GLY A 151 -19.70 -7.08 -3.17
C GLY A 151 -19.34 -6.18 -1.98
N ARG A 152 -18.04 -5.97 -1.74
CA ARG A 152 -17.50 -5.11 -0.68
C ARG A 152 -16.59 -4.03 -1.21
N ASP A 153 -15.64 -4.39 -2.07
CA ASP A 153 -14.76 -3.44 -2.76
C ASP A 153 -15.40 -2.97 -4.08
N THR A 154 -16.49 -3.62 -4.46
CA THR A 154 -17.37 -3.32 -5.60
C THR A 154 -18.83 -3.32 -5.16
N PRO A 155 -19.79 -2.82 -5.99
CA PRO A 155 -21.22 -2.81 -5.65
C PRO A 155 -21.73 -4.21 -5.27
N PRO A 156 -22.67 -4.31 -4.31
CA PRO A 156 -23.08 -5.59 -3.72
C PRO A 156 -23.69 -6.62 -4.67
N ASN A 157 -24.16 -6.21 -5.85
CA ASN A 157 -24.81 -7.06 -6.85
C ASN A 157 -24.20 -6.82 -8.24
N SER A 158 -22.89 -6.94 -8.36
CA SER A 158 -22.12 -6.70 -9.60
C SER A 158 -21.47 -7.96 -10.18
N ALA A 159 -21.49 -9.09 -9.45
CA ALA A 159 -20.77 -10.32 -9.82
C ALA A 159 -21.13 -10.84 -11.22
N SER A 160 -22.38 -10.65 -11.68
CA SER A 160 -22.79 -11.05 -13.01
C SER A 160 -21.97 -10.42 -14.13
N THR A 161 -21.57 -9.15 -13.98
CA THR A 161 -20.72 -8.44 -14.95
C THR A 161 -19.35 -9.10 -15.03
N TYR A 162 -18.68 -9.31 -13.90
CA TYR A 162 -17.35 -9.91 -13.86
C TYR A 162 -17.31 -11.36 -14.32
N VAL A 163 -18.37 -12.13 -14.03
CA VAL A 163 -18.51 -13.51 -14.53
C VAL A 163 -18.71 -13.53 -16.04
N ASN A 164 -19.52 -12.60 -16.62
CA ASN A 164 -19.65 -12.49 -18.07
C ASN A 164 -18.31 -12.17 -18.74
N ASP A 165 -17.52 -11.25 -18.17
CA ASP A 165 -16.19 -10.92 -18.68
C ASP A 165 -15.27 -12.14 -18.63
N LEU A 166 -15.27 -12.89 -17.53
CA LEU A 166 -14.49 -14.12 -17.39
C LEU A 166 -14.92 -15.19 -18.41
N GLU A 167 -16.22 -15.43 -18.59
CA GLU A 167 -16.74 -16.40 -19.56
C GLU A 167 -16.36 -16.03 -20.99
N LYS A 168 -16.38 -14.73 -21.31
CA LYS A 168 -15.88 -14.20 -22.59
C LYS A 168 -14.40 -14.49 -22.77
N GLN A 169 -13.56 -14.20 -21.77
CA GLN A 169 -12.12 -14.49 -21.80
C GLN A 169 -11.83 -15.99 -21.94
N ILE A 170 -12.56 -16.84 -21.24
CA ILE A 170 -12.46 -18.30 -21.38
C ILE A 170 -12.75 -18.73 -22.84
N SER A 171 -13.78 -18.16 -23.45
CA SER A 171 -14.15 -18.47 -24.84
C SER A 171 -13.10 -17.98 -25.84
N GLU A 172 -12.52 -16.80 -25.64
CA GLU A 172 -11.50 -16.20 -26.52
C GLU A 172 -10.15 -16.93 -26.39
N ILE A 173 -9.73 -17.28 -25.18
CA ILE A 173 -8.46 -17.98 -24.91
C ILE A 173 -8.58 -19.46 -25.28
N GLY A 174 -9.76 -20.04 -25.17
CA GLY A 174 -10.05 -21.44 -25.52
C GLY A 174 -9.60 -22.45 -24.45
N VAL A 175 -9.46 -22.03 -23.19
CA VAL A 175 -9.20 -22.89 -22.03
C VAL A 175 -9.82 -22.28 -20.77
N GLY A 176 -10.19 -23.15 -19.82
CA GLY A 176 -10.75 -22.77 -18.54
C GLY A 176 -12.22 -23.17 -18.40
N LYS A 177 -12.64 -23.44 -17.17
CA LYS A 177 -14.02 -23.74 -16.80
C LYS A 177 -14.28 -23.26 -15.39
N ILE A 178 -15.30 -22.44 -15.17
CA ILE A 178 -15.75 -22.10 -13.82
C ILE A 178 -16.39 -23.35 -13.20
N THR A 179 -15.87 -23.79 -12.07
CA THR A 179 -16.30 -25.01 -11.37
C THR A 179 -16.88 -24.77 -10.00
N SER A 180 -16.58 -23.61 -9.40
CA SER A 180 -17.13 -23.24 -8.10
C SER A 180 -17.22 -21.73 -7.92
N MET A 181 -18.16 -21.31 -7.10
CA MET A 181 -18.34 -19.92 -6.70
C MET A 181 -18.67 -19.82 -5.21
N ALA A 182 -18.07 -18.85 -4.53
CA ALA A 182 -18.37 -18.53 -3.14
C ALA A 182 -18.15 -17.04 -2.86
N GLY A 183 -19.01 -16.43 -2.06
CA GLY A 183 -18.79 -15.08 -1.57
C GLY A 183 -17.51 -14.97 -0.74
N ARG A 184 -16.84 -13.81 -0.80
CA ARG A 184 -15.62 -13.53 -0.03
C ARG A 184 -15.80 -13.73 1.47
N PHE A 185 -17.03 -13.64 1.99
CA PHE A 185 -17.35 -13.94 3.37
C PHE A 185 -16.92 -15.33 3.80
N TYR A 186 -16.95 -16.32 2.90
CA TYR A 186 -16.54 -17.69 3.15
C TYR A 186 -15.09 -17.96 2.77
N ALA A 187 -14.67 -17.46 1.60
CA ALA A 187 -13.38 -17.80 1.01
C ALA A 187 -12.24 -16.87 1.41
N MET A 188 -12.54 -15.74 2.06
CA MET A 188 -11.57 -14.69 2.38
C MET A 188 -11.76 -14.18 3.82
N ASP A 189 -12.02 -15.08 4.76
CA ASP A 189 -12.02 -14.75 6.19
C ASP A 189 -10.59 -14.36 6.64
N ARG A 190 -10.50 -13.56 7.72
CA ARG A 190 -9.23 -13.17 8.36
C ARG A 190 -9.33 -13.10 9.88
N ASP A 191 -10.48 -13.52 10.42
CA ASP A 191 -10.82 -13.38 11.83
C ASP A 191 -10.91 -14.75 12.52
N ASN A 192 -10.29 -15.80 11.91
CA ASN A 192 -10.28 -17.18 12.38
C ASN A 192 -11.67 -17.79 12.53
N ARG A 193 -12.59 -17.42 11.62
CA ARG A 193 -13.93 -18.01 11.54
C ARG A 193 -13.90 -19.29 10.71
N TRP A 194 -13.23 -20.29 11.23
CA TRP A 194 -12.94 -21.53 10.53
C TRP A 194 -14.18 -22.30 10.05
N GLU A 195 -15.34 -22.08 10.67
CA GLU A 195 -16.62 -22.57 10.19
C GLU A 195 -17.06 -22.01 8.84
N ARG A 196 -16.58 -20.81 8.46
CA ARG A 196 -16.77 -20.20 7.13
C ARG A 196 -15.79 -20.77 6.15
N VAL A 197 -14.51 -20.76 6.52
CA VAL A 197 -13.39 -21.25 5.71
C VAL A 197 -13.60 -22.71 5.33
N SER A 198 -14.08 -23.55 6.25
CA SER A 198 -14.34 -24.98 5.99
C SER A 198 -15.35 -25.22 4.88
N LYS A 199 -16.34 -24.33 4.70
CA LYS A 199 -17.32 -24.43 3.61
C LYS A 199 -16.70 -24.13 2.25
N ALA A 200 -15.88 -23.07 2.17
CA ALA A 200 -15.13 -22.74 0.95
C ALA A 200 -14.08 -23.83 0.65
N TYR A 201 -13.41 -24.35 1.67
CA TYR A 201 -12.46 -25.45 1.55
C TYR A 201 -13.13 -26.69 0.93
N LYS A 202 -14.28 -27.15 1.45
CA LYS A 202 -15.01 -28.31 0.90
C LYS A 202 -15.44 -28.08 -0.54
N LEU A 203 -15.89 -26.87 -0.86
CA LEU A 203 -16.27 -26.51 -2.22
C LEU A 203 -15.07 -26.60 -3.17
N ILE A 204 -13.93 -26.03 -2.83
CA ILE A 204 -12.75 -25.98 -3.68
C ILE A 204 -12.11 -27.37 -3.80
N SER A 205 -11.85 -28.03 -2.65
CA SER A 205 -11.08 -29.28 -2.63
C SER A 205 -11.87 -30.50 -3.11
N GLN A 206 -13.20 -30.53 -2.91
CA GLN A 206 -14.04 -31.70 -3.17
C GLN A 206 -15.17 -31.44 -4.17
N GLY A 207 -15.38 -30.19 -4.61
CA GLY A 207 -16.52 -29.81 -5.43
C GLY A 207 -17.86 -29.84 -4.68
N VAL A 208 -17.85 -29.90 -3.34
CA VAL A 208 -19.05 -30.03 -2.50
C VAL A 208 -19.45 -28.65 -1.98
N GLY A 209 -20.45 -28.05 -2.61
CA GLY A 209 -21.07 -26.79 -2.20
C GLY A 209 -22.32 -26.98 -1.35
N ALA A 210 -22.79 -25.91 -0.73
CA ALA A 210 -24.12 -25.83 -0.12
C ALA A 210 -25.22 -25.90 -1.21
N ARG A 211 -24.87 -25.52 -2.44
CA ARG A 211 -25.74 -25.53 -3.62
C ARG A 211 -24.99 -26.06 -4.84
N GLN A 212 -25.77 -26.37 -5.87
CA GLN A 212 -25.27 -26.73 -7.20
C GLN A 212 -26.08 -25.96 -8.24
N SER A 213 -25.43 -25.43 -9.27
CA SER A 213 -26.06 -24.77 -10.42
C SER A 213 -25.44 -25.26 -11.73
N SER A 214 -26.19 -25.14 -12.82
CA SER A 214 -25.71 -25.56 -14.14
C SER A 214 -24.72 -24.57 -14.75
N SER A 215 -24.80 -23.27 -14.37
CA SER A 215 -23.93 -22.20 -14.81
C SER A 215 -23.65 -21.20 -13.70
N ALA A 216 -22.59 -20.41 -13.87
CA ALA A 216 -22.22 -19.35 -12.93
C ALA A 216 -23.29 -18.26 -12.84
N GLN A 217 -23.90 -17.86 -13.96
CA GLN A 217 -24.99 -16.88 -14.00
C GLN A 217 -26.23 -17.36 -13.27
N GLU A 218 -26.61 -18.64 -13.43
CA GLU A 218 -27.73 -19.24 -12.69
C GLU A 218 -27.45 -19.23 -11.19
N ALA A 219 -26.20 -19.48 -10.77
CA ALA A 219 -25.81 -19.46 -9.36
C ALA A 219 -25.99 -18.07 -8.74
N ILE A 220 -25.58 -17.00 -9.46
CA ILE A 220 -25.73 -15.61 -9.03
C ILE A 220 -27.20 -15.23 -8.94
N GLN A 221 -27.98 -15.53 -9.98
CA GLN A 221 -29.41 -15.22 -10.00
C GLN A 221 -30.14 -15.85 -8.83
N LYS A 222 -29.92 -17.16 -8.59
CA LYS A 222 -30.52 -17.88 -7.46
C LYS A 222 -30.10 -17.31 -6.10
N ALA A 223 -28.84 -16.87 -5.96
CA ALA A 223 -28.38 -16.23 -4.73
C ALA A 223 -29.15 -14.92 -4.47
N TYR A 224 -29.30 -14.07 -5.48
CA TYR A 224 -30.04 -12.81 -5.36
C TYR A 224 -31.53 -13.03 -5.07
N GLU A 225 -32.17 -14.02 -5.71
CA GLU A 225 -33.56 -14.41 -5.44
C GLU A 225 -33.79 -14.88 -3.99
N LEU A 226 -32.73 -15.43 -3.36
CA LEU A 226 -32.73 -15.87 -1.96
C LEU A 226 -32.32 -14.75 -0.97
N GLY A 227 -32.10 -13.52 -1.47
CA GLY A 227 -31.72 -12.37 -0.66
C GLY A 227 -30.23 -12.31 -0.27
N GLU A 228 -29.38 -13.14 -0.90
CA GLU A 228 -27.94 -13.04 -0.78
C GLU A 228 -27.42 -11.95 -1.74
N ASN A 229 -26.27 -11.39 -1.43
CA ASN A 229 -25.51 -10.54 -2.35
C ASN A 229 -24.15 -11.19 -2.65
N ASP A 230 -23.31 -10.51 -3.43
CA ASP A 230 -22.01 -11.03 -3.86
C ASP A 230 -21.12 -11.42 -2.67
N GLU A 231 -21.05 -10.59 -1.61
CA GLU A 231 -20.20 -10.85 -0.44
C GLU A 231 -20.60 -12.17 0.26
N PHE A 232 -21.89 -12.47 0.31
CA PHE A 232 -22.45 -13.60 1.07
C PHE A 232 -22.95 -14.76 0.21
N LEU A 233 -22.60 -14.79 -1.09
CA LEU A 233 -22.98 -15.88 -2.00
C LEU A 233 -22.56 -17.21 -1.40
N SER A 234 -23.55 -18.06 -1.11
CA SER A 234 -23.31 -19.39 -0.51
C SER A 234 -22.45 -20.26 -1.42
N PRO A 235 -21.48 -21.02 -0.86
CA PRO A 235 -20.61 -21.91 -1.62
C PRO A 235 -21.41 -22.81 -2.58
N THR A 236 -21.21 -22.63 -3.89
CA THR A 236 -21.99 -23.25 -4.96
C THR A 236 -21.07 -23.93 -5.98
N SER A 237 -21.29 -25.24 -6.23
CA SER A 237 -20.61 -25.96 -7.32
C SER A 237 -21.29 -25.64 -8.66
N ILE A 238 -20.49 -25.50 -9.72
CA ILE A 238 -20.96 -25.14 -11.06
C ILE A 238 -20.76 -26.33 -12.02
N GLY A 239 -21.84 -26.78 -12.62
CA GLY A 239 -21.87 -27.95 -13.50
C GLY A 239 -21.55 -29.24 -12.74
N SER A 240 -20.73 -30.11 -13.32
CA SER A 240 -20.25 -31.32 -12.64
C SER A 240 -19.21 -30.96 -11.60
N PRO A 241 -19.31 -31.43 -10.36
CA PRO A 241 -18.32 -31.21 -9.32
C PRO A 241 -16.91 -31.62 -9.76
N VAL A 242 -15.93 -30.81 -9.47
CA VAL A 242 -14.51 -31.08 -9.72
C VAL A 242 -13.82 -31.21 -8.38
N LYS A 243 -13.08 -32.28 -8.21
CA LYS A 243 -12.27 -32.55 -7.02
C LYS A 243 -10.81 -32.27 -7.34
N VAL A 244 -10.10 -31.66 -6.44
CA VAL A 244 -8.65 -31.48 -6.53
C VAL A 244 -7.98 -32.83 -6.22
N GLU A 245 -7.02 -33.24 -7.02
CA GLU A 245 -6.29 -34.51 -6.85
C GLU A 245 -4.82 -34.27 -6.48
N ASP A 246 -4.17 -35.28 -5.90
CA ASP A 246 -2.75 -35.21 -5.60
C ASP A 246 -1.93 -34.93 -6.85
N GLY A 247 -1.02 -33.95 -6.73
CA GLY A 247 -0.18 -33.47 -7.81
C GLY A 247 -0.81 -32.43 -8.73
N ASP A 248 -2.08 -32.06 -8.55
CA ASP A 248 -2.67 -30.92 -9.25
C ASP A 248 -1.98 -29.62 -8.87
N LEU A 249 -2.09 -28.61 -9.72
CA LEU A 249 -1.55 -27.26 -9.47
C LEU A 249 -2.67 -26.33 -9.02
N MET A 250 -2.46 -25.64 -7.92
CA MET A 250 -3.31 -24.55 -7.47
C MET A 250 -2.57 -23.22 -7.59
N ILE A 251 -3.18 -22.19 -8.21
CA ILE A 251 -2.63 -20.84 -8.31
C ILE A 251 -3.63 -19.88 -7.67
N PHE A 252 -3.22 -19.18 -6.62
CA PHE A 252 -4.08 -18.23 -5.93
C PHE A 252 -3.73 -16.80 -6.36
N MET A 253 -4.68 -16.14 -7.03
CA MET A 253 -4.50 -14.86 -7.73
C MET A 253 -4.71 -13.63 -6.87
N ASN A 254 -4.97 -13.76 -5.59
CA ASN A 254 -4.98 -12.63 -4.69
C ASN A 254 -3.55 -12.17 -4.39
N TYR A 255 -3.30 -10.85 -4.44
CA TYR A 255 -1.98 -10.30 -4.10
C TYR A 255 -1.92 -9.74 -2.67
N ARG A 256 -3.06 -9.41 -2.03
CA ARG A 256 -3.09 -8.97 -0.64
C ARG A 256 -3.27 -10.16 0.31
N ALA A 257 -2.29 -10.33 1.19
CA ALA A 257 -2.12 -11.52 2.00
C ALA A 257 -3.15 -11.71 3.13
N ASP A 258 -3.66 -10.63 3.74
CA ASP A 258 -4.43 -10.68 4.99
C ASP A 258 -5.64 -11.62 4.94
N ARG A 259 -6.37 -11.63 3.83
CA ARG A 259 -7.54 -12.49 3.60
C ARG A 259 -7.26 -13.75 2.75
N ALA A 260 -6.01 -13.94 2.35
CA ALA A 260 -5.62 -15.14 1.63
C ALA A 260 -5.05 -16.23 2.55
N ARG A 261 -4.57 -15.87 3.74
CA ARG A 261 -3.83 -16.75 4.63
C ARG A 261 -4.63 -17.97 5.07
N GLU A 262 -5.85 -17.78 5.57
CA GLU A 262 -6.62 -18.86 6.19
C GLU A 262 -7.01 -19.95 5.19
N ILE A 263 -7.56 -19.57 4.04
CA ILE A 263 -7.92 -20.55 3.01
C ILE A 263 -6.69 -21.23 2.40
N THR A 264 -5.56 -20.50 2.23
CA THR A 264 -4.29 -21.08 1.79
C THR A 264 -3.78 -22.10 2.81
N GLN A 265 -3.81 -21.76 4.10
CA GLN A 265 -3.42 -22.70 5.15
C GLN A 265 -4.24 -23.98 5.11
N ALA A 266 -5.55 -23.87 4.90
CA ALA A 266 -6.43 -25.01 4.80
C ALA A 266 -6.17 -25.85 3.53
N LEU A 267 -5.89 -25.23 2.38
CA LEU A 267 -5.72 -25.92 1.10
C LEU A 267 -4.31 -26.49 0.91
N ALA A 268 -3.26 -25.80 1.35
CA ALA A 268 -1.89 -26.09 0.99
C ALA A 268 -1.06 -26.77 2.08
N LEU A 269 -1.38 -26.54 3.37
CA LEU A 269 -0.52 -27.07 4.44
C LEU A 269 -0.96 -28.45 4.90
N SER A 270 -0.04 -29.41 4.94
CA SER A 270 -0.30 -30.78 5.43
C SER A 270 -0.64 -30.76 6.93
N ARG A 271 0.06 -29.93 7.73
CA ARG A 271 -0.28 -29.72 9.15
C ARG A 271 -1.31 -28.60 9.28
N PHE A 272 -2.50 -28.98 9.71
CA PHE A 272 -3.63 -28.07 9.86
C PHE A 272 -4.61 -28.65 10.88
N ASP A 273 -4.86 -27.93 11.97
CA ASP A 273 -5.62 -28.43 13.12
C ASP A 273 -6.90 -27.61 13.41
N GLU A 274 -7.21 -26.61 12.59
CA GLU A 274 -8.30 -25.66 12.86
C GLU A 274 -9.71 -26.22 12.58
N PHE A 275 -9.83 -27.19 11.66
CA PHE A 275 -11.02 -28.00 11.45
C PHE A 275 -10.65 -29.36 10.85
N ASN A 276 -11.52 -30.36 11.03
CA ASN A 276 -11.29 -31.66 10.46
C ASN A 276 -11.42 -31.66 8.93
N ARG A 277 -10.34 -31.95 8.23
CA ARG A 277 -10.31 -32.12 6.77
C ARG A 277 -10.56 -33.60 6.44
N GLU A 278 -11.79 -33.92 6.03
CA GLU A 278 -12.14 -35.26 5.57
C GLU A 278 -11.34 -35.68 4.32
N TYR A 279 -10.90 -34.71 3.55
CA TYR A 279 -10.09 -34.90 2.35
C TYR A 279 -9.03 -33.81 2.26
N PHE A 280 -7.81 -34.17 1.97
CA PHE A 280 -6.70 -33.27 1.66
C PHE A 280 -5.96 -33.82 0.44
N ALA A 281 -5.76 -33.00 -0.58
CA ALA A 281 -4.93 -33.28 -1.73
C ALA A 281 -3.55 -32.67 -1.53
N ASP A 282 -2.51 -33.47 -1.75
CA ASP A 282 -1.13 -32.97 -1.78
C ASP A 282 -0.85 -32.36 -3.16
N CYS A 283 -1.15 -31.08 -3.31
CA CYS A 283 -1.05 -30.36 -4.57
C CYS A 283 0.10 -29.36 -4.55
N ASN A 284 0.60 -29.01 -5.74
CA ASN A 284 1.51 -27.90 -5.90
C ASN A 284 0.73 -26.59 -5.71
N PHE A 285 1.17 -25.73 -4.80
CA PHE A 285 0.48 -24.48 -4.52
C PHE A 285 1.38 -23.29 -4.81
N VAL A 286 0.92 -22.38 -5.67
CA VAL A 286 1.60 -21.13 -6.02
C VAL A 286 0.77 -19.96 -5.54
N CYS A 287 1.36 -19.15 -4.66
CA CYS A 287 0.82 -17.86 -4.26
C CYS A 287 1.22 -16.79 -5.27
N LEU A 288 0.33 -15.85 -5.59
CA LEU A 288 0.70 -14.73 -6.45
C LEU A 288 1.73 -13.84 -5.75
N THR A 289 1.52 -13.54 -4.45
CA THR A 289 2.47 -12.86 -3.56
C THR A 289 2.75 -13.72 -2.33
N GLU A 290 3.73 -13.38 -1.51
CA GLU A 290 4.02 -14.12 -0.26
C GLU A 290 2.95 -13.83 0.79
N TYR A 291 2.09 -14.81 1.11
CA TYR A 291 1.05 -14.63 2.13
C TYR A 291 1.57 -14.76 3.56
N LYS A 292 2.52 -15.65 3.78
CA LYS A 292 3.24 -15.81 5.03
C LYS A 292 4.52 -16.61 4.76
N LYS A 293 5.65 -16.10 5.20
CA LYS A 293 6.97 -16.72 5.01
C LYS A 293 7.03 -18.17 5.50
N ASP A 294 6.42 -18.42 6.67
CA ASP A 294 6.43 -19.75 7.31
C ASP A 294 5.61 -20.81 6.55
N PHE A 295 4.82 -20.43 5.54
CA PHE A 295 4.11 -21.42 4.74
C PHE A 295 5.04 -22.20 3.80
N GLY A 296 6.18 -21.61 3.42
CA GLY A 296 7.16 -22.26 2.56
C GLY A 296 6.65 -22.59 1.17
N LEU A 297 5.62 -21.86 0.70
CA LEU A 297 4.99 -22.07 -0.61
C LEU A 297 5.70 -21.26 -1.69
N ASP A 298 5.61 -21.75 -2.92
CA ASP A 298 6.10 -21.01 -4.09
C ASP A 298 5.35 -19.69 -4.28
N CYS A 299 6.10 -18.64 -4.64
CA CYS A 299 5.57 -17.28 -4.79
C CYS A 299 5.99 -16.69 -6.12
N ALA A 300 5.01 -16.25 -6.93
CA ALA A 300 5.27 -15.67 -8.25
C ALA A 300 5.90 -14.26 -8.17
N PHE A 301 5.44 -13.45 -7.24
CA PHE A 301 5.92 -12.10 -6.98
C PHE A 301 6.34 -11.96 -5.51
N PRO A 302 7.55 -12.43 -5.14
CA PRO A 302 8.03 -12.35 -3.76
C PRO A 302 8.20 -10.89 -3.31
N PRO A 303 8.19 -10.60 -2.00
CA PRO A 303 8.42 -9.26 -1.45
C PRO A 303 9.71 -8.66 -1.99
N ILE A 304 9.67 -7.38 -2.33
CA ILE A 304 10.85 -6.63 -2.74
C ILE A 304 11.63 -6.28 -1.49
N SER A 305 12.87 -6.75 -1.38
CA SER A 305 13.79 -6.30 -0.33
C SER A 305 14.29 -4.90 -0.68
N VAL A 306 13.89 -3.93 0.11
CA VAL A 306 14.33 -2.54 -0.04
C VAL A 306 15.65 -2.36 0.73
N LYS A 307 16.76 -2.32 0.00
CA LYS A 307 18.12 -2.09 0.54
C LYS A 307 18.65 -0.74 0.13
N ASN A 308 19.68 -0.27 0.79
CA ASN A 308 20.33 1.00 0.50
C ASN A 308 19.34 2.17 0.60
N THR A 309 18.53 2.17 1.68
CA THR A 309 17.69 3.31 2.07
C THR A 309 18.54 4.49 2.53
N LEU A 310 17.94 5.66 2.72
CA LEU A 310 18.63 6.80 3.34
C LEU A 310 19.23 6.41 4.70
N GLY A 311 18.48 5.66 5.52
CA GLY A 311 18.94 5.15 6.81
C GLY A 311 20.15 4.25 6.68
N ASP A 312 20.15 3.31 5.72
CA ASP A 312 21.29 2.42 5.45
C ASP A 312 22.53 3.20 5.04
N CYS A 313 22.40 4.18 4.13
CA CYS A 313 23.52 5.00 3.66
C CYS A 313 24.16 5.78 4.81
N VAL A 314 23.34 6.43 5.64
CA VAL A 314 23.79 7.20 6.80
C VAL A 314 24.50 6.28 7.82
N SER A 315 23.91 5.13 8.12
CA SER A 315 24.47 4.13 9.06
C SER A 315 25.78 3.54 8.58
N SER A 316 25.89 3.21 7.28
CA SER A 316 27.08 2.58 6.72
C SER A 316 28.33 3.47 6.80
N LEU A 317 28.13 4.78 6.84
CA LEU A 317 29.18 5.80 7.00
C LEU A 317 29.46 6.16 8.47
N GLY A 318 28.78 5.51 9.42
CA GLY A 318 28.94 5.74 10.86
C GLY A 318 28.34 7.04 11.38
N PHE A 319 27.47 7.68 10.59
CA PHE A 319 26.74 8.87 11.02
C PHE A 319 25.59 8.49 11.97
N LYS A 320 25.27 9.40 12.90
CA LYS A 320 24.11 9.25 13.78
C LYS A 320 22.85 9.86 13.19
N GLN A 321 21.74 9.20 13.38
CA GLN A 321 20.44 9.63 12.89
C GLN A 321 19.37 9.52 13.98
N LEU A 322 18.36 10.41 13.95
CA LEU A 322 17.21 10.38 14.84
C LEU A 322 15.92 10.23 14.06
N ARG A 323 15.02 9.35 14.51
CA ARG A 323 13.62 9.25 14.09
C ARG A 323 12.75 9.75 15.23
N ILE A 324 11.86 10.70 14.96
CA ILE A 324 10.98 11.26 15.97
C ILE A 324 9.59 11.53 15.39
N ALA A 325 8.56 11.02 16.05
CA ALA A 325 7.15 11.24 15.70
C ALA A 325 6.23 10.91 16.88
N GLU A 326 4.96 11.30 16.73
CA GLU A 326 3.88 10.83 17.60
C GLU A 326 3.54 9.35 17.31
N THR A 327 2.85 8.69 18.25
CA THR A 327 2.44 7.26 18.16
C THR A 327 1.83 6.92 16.79
N GLU A 328 0.92 7.76 16.28
CA GLU A 328 0.21 7.52 15.01
C GLU A 328 1.13 7.44 13.78
N LYS A 329 2.26 8.13 13.82
CA LYS A 329 3.20 8.22 12.70
C LYS A 329 4.61 7.66 13.02
N TYR A 330 4.75 6.99 14.16
CA TYR A 330 6.04 6.43 14.56
C TYR A 330 6.53 5.32 13.61
N ALA A 331 5.65 4.38 13.24
CA ALA A 331 5.98 3.33 12.30
C ALA A 331 6.36 3.88 10.91
N HIS A 332 5.79 5.04 10.53
CA HIS A 332 6.06 5.67 9.24
C HIS A 332 7.50 6.19 9.15
N VAL A 333 8.00 6.87 10.17
CA VAL A 333 9.40 7.35 10.21
C VAL A 333 10.43 6.28 10.58
N THR A 334 9.99 5.07 10.99
CA THR A 334 10.85 3.94 11.35
C THR A 334 10.71 2.79 10.36
N PHE A 335 9.77 1.89 10.55
CA PHE A 335 9.56 0.68 9.75
C PHE A 335 9.42 0.97 8.24
N PHE A 336 8.47 1.81 7.85
CA PHE A 336 8.25 2.11 6.43
C PHE A 336 9.40 2.90 5.81
N PHE A 337 9.93 3.88 6.53
CA PHE A 337 11.06 4.68 6.08
C PHE A 337 12.34 3.83 5.89
N ASN A 338 12.51 2.79 6.68
CA ASN A 338 13.62 1.84 6.60
C ASN A 338 13.33 0.65 5.64
N GLY A 339 12.36 0.80 4.73
CA GLY A 339 12.10 -0.21 3.71
C GLY A 339 11.44 -1.49 4.23
N GLY A 340 10.67 -1.41 5.32
CA GLY A 340 10.00 -2.55 5.95
C GLY A 340 10.88 -3.29 6.97
N VAL A 341 11.95 -2.67 7.46
CA VAL A 341 12.84 -3.23 8.47
C VAL A 341 12.49 -2.65 9.85
N GLU A 342 12.12 -3.54 10.80
CA GLU A 342 11.75 -3.14 12.16
C GLU A 342 12.96 -2.86 13.04
N GLU A 343 14.06 -3.59 12.82
CA GLU A 343 15.29 -3.45 13.59
C GLU A 343 15.90 -2.06 13.42
N THR A 344 16.44 -1.53 14.52
CA THR A 344 17.14 -0.24 14.51
C THR A 344 18.46 -0.37 13.76
N LEU A 345 18.72 0.56 12.85
CA LEU A 345 19.99 0.63 12.14
C LEU A 345 21.13 1.09 13.06
N PRO A 346 22.39 0.71 12.81
CA PRO A 346 23.52 1.23 13.57
C PRO A 346 23.55 2.77 13.56
N GLY A 347 23.61 3.38 14.75
CA GLY A 347 23.60 4.84 14.90
C GLY A 347 22.21 5.50 14.78
N GLU A 348 21.15 4.72 14.64
CA GLU A 348 19.77 5.21 14.65
C GLU A 348 19.21 5.24 16.08
N ASP A 349 18.85 6.41 16.55
CA ASP A 349 18.07 6.61 17.76
C ASP A 349 16.59 6.86 17.37
N ARG A 350 15.67 6.36 18.18
CA ARG A 350 14.20 6.52 17.97
C ARG A 350 13.57 7.18 19.18
N LYS A 351 12.73 8.20 18.96
CA LYS A 351 12.02 8.93 19.99
C LYS A 351 10.54 8.95 19.69
N LEU A 352 9.78 8.23 20.48
CA LEU A 352 8.32 8.16 20.41
C LEU A 352 7.71 9.21 21.35
N ILE A 353 6.83 10.05 20.83
CA ILE A 353 5.98 10.96 21.58
C ILE A 353 4.57 10.35 21.62
N GLN A 354 3.97 10.27 22.81
CA GLN A 354 2.64 9.67 22.94
C GLN A 354 1.57 10.59 22.35
N SER A 355 0.76 10.08 21.42
CA SER A 355 -0.44 10.81 20.96
C SER A 355 -1.48 10.92 22.06
N PRO A 356 -2.30 11.98 22.08
CA PRO A 356 -3.31 12.18 23.11
C PRO A 356 -4.38 11.09 23.08
N LYS A 357 -4.83 10.65 24.25
CA LYS A 357 -5.86 9.60 24.40
C LYS A 357 -7.26 10.17 24.26
N VAL A 358 -7.61 10.63 23.06
CA VAL A 358 -8.95 11.15 22.72
C VAL A 358 -9.68 10.18 21.79
N LYS A 359 -11.01 10.31 21.71
CA LYS A 359 -11.80 9.45 20.82
C LYS A 359 -11.53 9.74 19.34
N THR A 360 -11.43 11.01 19.00
CA THR A 360 -11.10 11.53 17.65
C THR A 360 -10.27 12.79 17.83
N TYR A 361 -9.33 13.04 16.90
CA TYR A 361 -8.35 14.11 17.05
C TYR A 361 -8.88 15.52 16.81
N ASP A 362 -10.10 15.68 16.30
CA ASP A 362 -10.79 16.99 16.28
C ASP A 362 -11.13 17.53 17.68
N LEU A 363 -11.10 16.67 18.69
CA LEU A 363 -11.26 17.08 20.11
C LEU A 363 -9.99 17.70 20.70
N GLN A 364 -8.82 17.42 20.11
CA GLN A 364 -7.52 17.95 20.50
C GLN A 364 -6.65 18.11 19.23
N PRO A 365 -6.91 19.15 18.39
CA PRO A 365 -6.26 19.28 17.07
C PRO A 365 -4.75 19.50 17.12
N GLU A 366 -4.24 20.11 18.19
CA GLU A 366 -2.81 20.27 18.43
C GLU A 366 -2.09 18.95 18.68
N MET A 367 -2.82 17.88 18.98
CA MET A 367 -2.29 16.55 19.33
C MET A 367 -1.12 16.69 20.33
N SER A 368 0.03 16.12 20.04
CA SER A 368 1.25 16.28 20.85
C SER A 368 2.34 17.10 20.12
N ALA A 369 1.94 17.93 19.15
CA ALA A 369 2.89 18.68 18.32
C ALA A 369 3.82 19.59 19.14
N PHE A 370 3.33 20.19 20.23
CA PHE A 370 4.15 21.05 21.08
C PHE A 370 5.20 20.26 21.85
N GLU A 371 4.87 19.09 22.44
CA GLU A 371 5.82 18.21 23.10
C GLU A 371 6.84 17.65 22.11
N LEU A 372 6.39 17.22 20.93
CA LEU A 372 7.25 16.80 19.83
C LEU A 372 8.27 17.91 19.49
N THR A 373 7.80 19.15 19.37
CA THR A 373 8.64 20.31 19.03
C THR A 373 9.66 20.62 20.11
N GLU A 374 9.30 20.59 21.39
CA GLU A 374 10.24 20.81 22.50
C GLU A 374 11.37 19.76 22.49
N ASN A 375 11.00 18.50 22.26
CA ASN A 375 11.96 17.42 22.13
C ASN A 375 12.86 17.61 20.89
N LEU A 376 12.28 17.94 19.74
CA LEU A 376 13.01 18.15 18.49
C LEU A 376 13.99 19.33 18.60
N VAL A 377 13.56 20.45 19.16
CA VAL A 377 14.42 21.65 19.40
C VAL A 377 15.57 21.31 20.34
N SER A 378 15.33 20.50 21.39
CA SER A 378 16.39 20.02 22.28
C SER A 378 17.45 19.22 21.52
N GLU A 379 17.03 18.30 20.63
CA GLU A 379 17.97 17.49 19.84
C GLU A 379 18.69 18.30 18.75
N ILE A 380 18.04 19.29 18.16
CA ILE A 380 18.69 20.24 17.24
C ILE A 380 19.80 21.01 17.97
N ASN A 381 19.52 21.55 19.15
CA ASN A 381 20.49 22.28 19.95
C ASN A 381 21.65 21.41 20.45
N ALA A 382 21.40 20.13 20.69
CA ALA A 382 22.43 19.17 21.13
C ALA A 382 23.44 18.83 20.02
N GLN A 383 23.12 19.07 18.74
CA GLN A 383 23.98 18.79 17.57
C GLN A 383 24.58 17.37 17.57
N LYS A 384 23.81 16.39 18.09
CA LYS A 384 24.25 15.00 18.25
C LYS A 384 24.15 14.20 16.94
N TYR A 385 23.19 14.56 16.08
CA TYR A 385 22.81 13.81 14.89
C TYR A 385 23.23 14.53 13.61
N SER A 386 23.68 13.74 12.64
CA SER A 386 23.96 14.25 11.29
C SER A 386 22.66 14.48 10.49
N ILE A 387 21.63 13.66 10.81
CA ILE A 387 20.30 13.81 10.21
C ILE A 387 19.21 13.49 11.24
N ILE A 388 18.13 14.26 11.18
CA ILE A 388 16.92 14.05 11.97
C ILE A 388 15.73 13.94 11.01
N ILE A 389 14.88 12.93 11.18
CA ILE A 389 13.64 12.74 10.45
C ILE A 389 12.50 12.90 11.43
N CYS A 390 11.63 13.88 11.20
CA CYS A 390 10.49 14.18 12.05
C CYS A 390 9.19 14.20 11.24
N ASN A 391 8.13 13.61 11.79
CA ASN A 391 6.78 13.69 11.22
C ASN A 391 5.82 14.38 12.20
N PHE A 392 5.04 15.33 11.68
CA PHE A 392 3.91 15.95 12.35
C PHE A 392 2.61 15.32 11.84
N ALA A 393 1.90 14.62 12.73
CA ALA A 393 0.71 13.83 12.39
C ALA A 393 -0.57 14.67 12.20
N ASN A 394 -0.56 15.92 12.62
CA ASN A 394 -1.75 16.72 12.90
C ASN A 394 -2.70 16.88 11.71
N THR A 395 -2.19 17.31 10.57
CA THR A 395 -3.01 17.66 9.40
C THR A 395 -3.68 16.45 8.78
N ASP A 396 -3.04 15.29 8.81
CA ASP A 396 -3.63 14.05 8.37
C ASP A 396 -4.67 13.51 9.37
N MET A 397 -4.26 13.33 10.63
CA MET A 397 -5.12 12.71 11.63
C MET A 397 -6.38 13.53 11.93
N VAL A 398 -6.27 14.86 11.96
CA VAL A 398 -7.42 15.75 12.13
C VAL A 398 -8.22 15.88 10.83
N GLY A 399 -7.55 15.89 9.68
CA GLY A 399 -8.18 15.90 8.35
C GLY A 399 -9.15 14.74 8.15
N HIS A 400 -8.78 13.54 8.58
CA HIS A 400 -9.64 12.35 8.55
C HIS A 400 -10.95 12.49 9.32
N THR A 401 -11.08 13.44 10.23
CA THR A 401 -12.34 13.70 10.94
C THR A 401 -13.37 14.47 10.08
N GLY A 402 -12.92 15.11 9.00
CA GLY A 402 -13.76 15.96 8.14
C GLY A 402 -14.22 17.25 8.80
N ASN A 403 -13.63 17.63 9.98
CA ASN A 403 -13.96 18.85 10.72
C ASN A 403 -13.02 19.98 10.32
N LEU A 404 -13.48 20.85 9.41
CA LEU A 404 -12.70 21.98 8.89
C LEU A 404 -12.15 22.90 10.00
N VAL A 405 -12.97 23.21 11.02
CA VAL A 405 -12.55 24.13 12.10
C VAL A 405 -11.42 23.50 12.94
N ALA A 406 -11.49 22.21 13.18
CA ALA A 406 -10.43 21.49 13.88
C ALA A 406 -9.17 21.36 13.01
N ALA A 407 -9.32 21.11 11.71
CA ALA A 407 -8.20 21.04 10.78
C ALA A 407 -7.45 22.38 10.68
N ILE A 408 -8.16 23.53 10.66
CA ILE A 408 -7.54 24.86 10.72
C ILE A 408 -6.69 25.00 12.00
N LYS A 409 -7.21 24.64 13.17
CA LYS A 409 -6.45 24.68 14.43
C LYS A 409 -5.23 23.75 14.42
N ALA A 410 -5.33 22.58 13.79
CA ALA A 410 -4.21 21.66 13.63
C ALA A 410 -3.09 22.29 12.79
N VAL A 411 -3.45 22.95 11.69
CA VAL A 411 -2.52 23.71 10.82
C VAL A 411 -1.83 24.84 11.60
N GLU A 412 -2.59 25.65 12.34
CA GLU A 412 -2.05 26.76 13.16
C GLU A 412 -1.10 26.27 14.26
N ALA A 413 -1.40 25.13 14.88
CA ALA A 413 -0.52 24.51 15.87
C ALA A 413 0.81 24.07 15.24
N VAL A 414 0.78 23.45 14.06
CA VAL A 414 1.97 23.06 13.31
C VAL A 414 2.76 24.29 12.87
N ASP A 415 2.11 25.36 12.39
CA ASP A 415 2.78 26.62 12.01
C ASP A 415 3.56 27.21 13.19
N SER A 416 2.95 27.26 14.38
CA SER A 416 3.62 27.72 15.61
C SER A 416 4.85 26.86 15.94
N CYS A 417 4.78 25.53 15.73
CA CYS A 417 5.90 24.62 15.90
C CYS A 417 7.02 24.90 14.89
N LEU A 418 6.68 25.12 13.63
CA LEU A 418 7.63 25.47 12.57
C LEU A 418 8.44 26.73 12.89
N GLY A 419 7.82 27.74 13.48
CA GLY A 419 8.51 28.96 13.92
C GLY A 419 9.57 28.69 14.99
N LYS A 420 9.28 27.82 15.98
CA LYS A 420 10.24 27.45 17.03
C LYS A 420 11.41 26.63 16.47
N ILE A 421 11.11 25.68 15.57
CA ILE A 421 12.11 24.83 14.92
C ILE A 421 13.03 25.68 14.03
N HIS A 422 12.48 26.57 13.24
CA HIS A 422 13.24 27.49 12.39
C HIS A 422 14.21 28.35 13.20
N LYS A 423 13.77 28.88 14.34
CA LYS A 423 14.62 29.64 15.23
C LYS A 423 15.82 28.81 15.72
N ALA A 424 15.58 27.61 16.23
CA ALA A 424 16.65 26.71 16.71
C ALA A 424 17.58 26.30 15.58
N ALA A 425 17.05 26.00 14.40
CA ALA A 425 17.83 25.66 13.23
C ALA A 425 18.74 26.80 12.76
N LYS A 426 18.26 28.02 12.81
CA LYS A 426 19.05 29.22 12.48
C LYS A 426 20.22 29.43 13.47
N GLU A 427 19.98 29.21 14.76
CA GLU A 427 21.01 29.33 15.81
C GLU A 427 22.10 28.26 15.71
N THR A 428 21.76 27.07 15.21
CA THR A 428 22.65 25.91 15.08
C THR A 428 23.15 25.70 13.65
N GLU A 429 22.75 26.55 12.70
CA GLU A 429 23.02 26.38 11.26
C GLU A 429 22.54 25.04 10.70
N THR A 430 21.49 24.45 11.29
CA THR A 430 20.82 23.26 10.79
C THR A 430 20.08 23.56 9.49
N GLU A 431 20.27 22.76 8.47
CA GLU A 431 19.53 22.89 7.19
C GLU A 431 18.26 22.06 7.24
N ILE A 432 17.14 22.63 6.79
CA ILE A 432 15.83 21.99 6.87
C ILE A 432 15.31 21.72 5.45
N LEU A 433 14.76 20.53 5.24
CA LEU A 433 13.89 20.19 4.12
C LEU A 433 12.49 19.91 4.67
N ILE A 434 11.48 20.66 4.22
CA ILE A 434 10.09 20.51 4.64
C ILE A 434 9.29 19.96 3.47
N THR A 435 8.50 18.91 3.71
CA THR A 435 7.59 18.33 2.72
C THR A 435 6.39 17.70 3.42
N ALA A 436 5.51 17.08 2.65
CA ALA A 436 4.49 16.14 3.13
C ALA A 436 4.59 14.83 2.35
N ASP A 437 3.93 13.81 2.82
CA ASP A 437 3.92 12.48 2.22
C ASP A 437 2.70 12.25 1.30
N HIS A 438 1.62 12.97 1.52
CA HIS A 438 0.41 13.08 0.70
C HIS A 438 -0.42 14.31 1.08
N GLY A 439 -1.49 14.58 0.34
CA GLY A 439 -2.47 15.61 0.68
C GLY A 439 -3.66 15.05 1.47
N ASN A 440 -4.28 15.93 2.28
CA ASN A 440 -5.52 15.68 3.02
C ASN A 440 -6.21 17.01 3.39
N ALA A 441 -5.56 17.84 4.23
CA ALA A 441 -6.15 19.04 4.85
C ALA A 441 -6.42 20.19 3.88
N GLU A 442 -5.85 20.18 2.68
CA GLU A 442 -6.11 21.17 1.64
C GLU A 442 -7.47 20.97 0.95
N GLN A 443 -8.18 19.87 1.26
CA GLN A 443 -9.49 19.59 0.69
C GLN A 443 -10.41 18.91 1.73
N MET A 444 -11.13 19.71 2.52
CA MET A 444 -12.00 19.26 3.61
C MET A 444 -13.45 18.99 3.19
N THR A 445 -13.78 19.24 1.92
CA THR A 445 -15.12 18.99 1.37
C THR A 445 -14.99 18.37 -0.02
N ASP A 446 -15.75 17.32 -0.27
CA ASP A 446 -15.85 16.71 -1.59
C ASP A 446 -16.58 17.65 -2.56
N SER A 447 -15.94 17.95 -3.68
CA SER A 447 -16.44 18.95 -4.66
C SER A 447 -17.74 18.54 -5.35
N LEU A 448 -17.99 17.24 -5.47
CA LEU A 448 -19.16 16.68 -6.16
C LEU A 448 -20.34 16.51 -5.22
N THR A 449 -20.09 15.94 -4.04
CA THR A 449 -21.16 15.59 -3.09
C THR A 449 -21.44 16.68 -2.07
N GLN A 450 -20.57 17.68 -1.94
CA GLN A 450 -20.59 18.76 -0.93
C GLN A 450 -20.63 18.22 0.52
N LYS A 451 -20.20 16.99 0.73
CA LYS A 451 -20.04 16.38 2.05
C LYS A 451 -18.61 16.54 2.55
N SER A 452 -18.40 16.37 3.85
CA SER A 452 -17.04 16.32 4.42
C SER A 452 -16.19 15.29 3.67
N HIS A 453 -15.00 15.71 3.24
CA HIS A 453 -13.98 14.85 2.67
C HIS A 453 -13.07 14.37 3.81
N THR A 454 -12.90 13.07 3.92
CA THR A 454 -12.14 12.43 5.02
C THR A 454 -11.05 11.50 4.49
N ALA A 455 -10.86 11.45 3.19
CA ALA A 455 -9.82 10.64 2.52
C ALA A 455 -8.61 11.53 2.15
N HIS A 456 -7.53 10.89 1.75
CA HIS A 456 -6.40 11.60 1.15
C HIS A 456 -6.78 12.16 -0.22
N THR A 457 -5.92 13.02 -0.76
CA THR A 457 -6.10 13.61 -2.09
C THR A 457 -5.03 13.14 -3.06
N THR A 458 -5.22 13.43 -4.34
CA THR A 458 -4.19 13.26 -5.38
C THR A 458 -3.39 14.53 -5.64
N ASN A 459 -3.61 15.58 -4.83
CA ASN A 459 -2.92 16.85 -4.97
C ASN A 459 -1.42 16.70 -4.69
N PRO A 460 -0.57 17.51 -5.34
CA PRO A 460 0.85 17.58 -5.00
C PRO A 460 1.06 18.16 -3.61
N VAL A 461 2.26 17.99 -3.09
CA VAL A 461 2.68 18.56 -1.80
C VAL A 461 3.82 19.53 -1.99
N PRO A 462 4.00 20.49 -1.08
CA PRO A 462 5.13 21.42 -1.11
C PRO A 462 6.44 20.72 -0.72
N LEU A 463 7.53 21.21 -1.30
CA LEU A 463 8.90 20.93 -0.89
C LEU A 463 9.60 22.28 -0.70
N ILE A 464 10.12 22.55 0.50
CA ILE A 464 10.80 23.81 0.85
C ILE A 464 12.18 23.48 1.38
N TYR A 465 13.20 24.21 0.94
CA TYR A 465 14.55 24.13 1.48
C TYR A 465 14.92 25.38 2.26
N ILE A 466 15.23 25.23 3.53
CA ILE A 466 15.72 26.31 4.42
C ILE A 466 17.18 26.02 4.76
N GLY A 467 18.10 26.82 4.19
CA GLY A 467 19.54 26.66 4.39
C GLY A 467 20.35 27.84 3.85
N ASN A 468 21.67 27.74 3.94
CA ASN A 468 22.58 28.83 3.57
C ASN A 468 22.97 28.89 2.08
N LYS A 469 22.50 27.94 1.26
CA LYS A 469 22.82 27.92 -0.18
C LYS A 469 21.97 28.97 -0.93
N LYS A 470 22.61 29.99 -1.46
CA LYS A 470 21.97 31.12 -2.13
C LYS A 470 21.26 30.79 -3.46
N ASN A 471 21.51 29.63 -4.07
CA ASN A 471 21.06 29.30 -5.44
C ASN A 471 20.46 27.89 -5.53
N SER A 472 19.68 27.46 -4.58
CA SER A 472 18.99 26.19 -4.68
C SER A 472 17.64 26.39 -5.38
N LEU A 473 17.63 26.32 -6.70
CA LEU A 473 16.41 26.23 -7.47
C LEU A 473 16.06 24.76 -7.66
N LEU A 474 14.87 24.44 -7.30
CA LEU A 474 14.26 23.18 -7.66
C LEU A 474 13.96 23.24 -9.16
N GLY A 475 14.49 22.28 -9.92
CA GLY A 475 14.48 22.31 -11.37
C GLY A 475 13.06 22.38 -11.98
N PRO A 476 12.93 22.59 -13.29
CA PRO A 476 11.66 22.82 -13.98
C PRO A 476 10.74 21.58 -14.04
N HIS A 477 11.18 20.44 -13.55
CA HIS A 477 10.39 19.21 -13.48
C HIS A 477 9.72 19.09 -12.12
N ILE A 478 8.45 18.68 -12.14
CA ILE A 478 7.74 18.28 -10.93
C ILE A 478 8.45 17.06 -10.37
N GLY A 479 9.12 17.22 -9.22
CA GLY A 479 9.76 16.12 -8.50
C GLY A 479 8.73 15.15 -7.90
N THR A 480 9.23 14.11 -7.27
CA THR A 480 8.43 13.12 -6.54
C THR A 480 9.01 12.89 -5.15
N LEU A 481 8.32 12.14 -4.30
CA LEU A 481 8.84 11.74 -2.98
C LEU A 481 10.16 10.95 -3.07
N ALA A 482 10.42 10.28 -4.18
CA ALA A 482 11.66 9.54 -4.40
C ALA A 482 12.90 10.45 -4.44
N ASP A 483 12.72 11.74 -4.69
CA ASP A 483 13.82 12.70 -4.83
C ASP A 483 14.31 13.25 -3.47
N ILE A 484 13.56 13.00 -2.39
CA ILE A 484 13.87 13.53 -1.05
C ILE A 484 15.18 12.93 -0.51
N ALA A 485 15.32 11.59 -0.51
CA ALA A 485 16.55 10.95 -0.02
C ALA A 485 17.81 11.34 -0.81
N PRO A 486 17.81 11.32 -2.17
CA PRO A 486 18.93 11.83 -2.95
C PRO A 486 19.29 13.29 -2.66
N THR A 487 18.27 14.14 -2.43
CA THR A 487 18.47 15.55 -2.06
C THR A 487 19.15 15.68 -0.69
N LEU A 488 18.70 14.91 0.31
CA LEU A 488 19.30 14.90 1.65
C LEU A 488 20.73 14.35 1.62
N LEU A 489 21.00 13.26 0.89
CA LEU A 489 22.35 12.73 0.70
C LEU A 489 23.28 13.76 0.05
N SER A 490 22.80 14.49 -0.96
CA SER A 490 23.56 15.56 -1.59
C SER A 490 23.87 16.71 -0.61
N LEU A 491 22.93 17.08 0.26
CA LEU A 491 23.18 18.07 1.33
C LEU A 491 24.21 17.58 2.37
N MET A 492 24.33 16.25 2.55
CA MET A 492 25.32 15.62 3.41
C MET A 492 26.66 15.30 2.69
N ASN A 493 26.81 15.69 1.42
CA ASN A 493 27.93 15.34 0.57
C ASN A 493 28.17 13.82 0.45
N ILE A 494 27.09 13.05 0.43
CA ILE A 494 27.09 11.59 0.28
C ILE A 494 26.57 11.25 -1.12
N ASP A 495 27.29 10.38 -1.84
CA ASP A 495 26.85 9.88 -3.13
C ASP A 495 25.63 8.97 -2.95
N LYS A 496 24.59 9.16 -3.77
CA LYS A 496 23.42 8.29 -3.74
C LYS A 496 23.76 6.89 -4.26
N PRO A 497 23.22 5.83 -3.65
CA PRO A 497 23.40 4.47 -4.16
C PRO A 497 22.68 4.28 -5.50
N ARG A 498 23.10 3.28 -6.28
CA ARG A 498 22.55 3.00 -7.63
C ARG A 498 21.08 2.64 -7.62
N GLU A 499 20.61 2.06 -6.53
CA GLU A 499 19.23 1.65 -6.33
C GLU A 499 18.27 2.85 -6.20
N MET A 500 18.74 4.01 -5.78
CA MET A 500 17.94 5.23 -5.74
C MET A 500 17.77 5.81 -7.15
N SER A 501 16.55 5.73 -7.68
CA SER A 501 16.19 6.32 -8.97
C SER A 501 15.88 7.81 -8.90
N GLY A 502 15.54 8.32 -7.71
CA GLY A 502 15.28 9.74 -7.48
C GLY A 502 16.50 10.61 -7.75
N GLN A 503 16.28 11.90 -7.92
CA GLN A 503 17.30 12.88 -8.28
C GLN A 503 17.45 13.94 -7.16
N ASN A 504 18.61 14.57 -7.11
CA ASN A 504 18.79 15.75 -6.29
C ASN A 504 18.01 16.94 -6.92
N LEU A 505 17.07 17.50 -6.16
CA LEU A 505 16.25 18.62 -6.62
C LEU A 505 16.92 19.99 -6.37
N LEU A 506 18.00 20.06 -5.61
CA LEU A 506 18.73 21.29 -5.38
C LEU A 506 19.81 21.47 -6.46
N THR A 507 19.73 22.56 -7.21
CA THR A 507 20.77 22.97 -8.15
C THR A 507 21.71 23.99 -7.47
N ASN A 508 23.00 23.90 -7.76
CA ASN A 508 24.00 24.84 -7.27
C ASN A 508 23.89 26.19 -8.00
#